data_0d22fdcae27ac2962c0e6defb848bfd9
#
_entry.id   0d22fdcae27ac2962c0e6defb848bfd9
#
_cell.length_a   1.000
_cell.length_b   1.000
_cell.length_c   1.000
_cell.angle_alpha   90.00
_cell.angle_beta   90.00
_cell.angle_gamma   90.00
#
_symmetry.space_group_name_H-M   'P 1'
#
loop_
_entity.id
_entity.type
_entity.pdbx_description
1 polymer ?
#
loop_
_entity_poly.entity_id
_entity_poly.type
_entity_poly.pdbx_seq_one_letter_code
_entity_poly.pdbx_strand_id
1 'polypeptide(L)'
;MSLERNIAIVPPRRQSLGSLIDLYESNYYRLLRLVPELRCIEGTVVSRVAGALDLYLTVHEQQRYTTTLSLTYWFGDELQPNAGIVVYHDVNAAELVSYSRRQRRRSPGRTSWRRRRMPDLERKWQTNRFLQKWLGFCHRQGHLFLLVTCPRIPQSLPLEPVRYHG
;
A
#
# COMPACT_ATOMS: atom_id res chain seq x y z
N MET A 1 -5.70 46.04 -23.98
CA MET A 1 -4.96 45.62 -22.78
C MET A 1 -5.12 44.10 -22.63
N SER A 2 -4.17 43.37 -23.17
CA SER A 2 -4.18 41.90 -23.18
C SER A 2 -3.51 41.44 -21.87
N LEU A 3 -4.30 40.79 -21.00
CA LEU A 3 -3.79 40.08 -19.82
C LEU A 3 -3.20 38.74 -20.30
N GLU A 4 -1.92 38.71 -20.60
CA GLU A 4 -1.20 37.47 -20.77
C GLU A 4 -1.18 36.75 -19.40
N ARG A 5 -1.98 35.70 -19.30
CA ARG A 5 -1.88 34.76 -18.18
C ARG A 5 -0.59 33.98 -18.33
N ASN A 6 0.38 34.39 -17.56
CA ASN A 6 1.65 33.67 -17.42
C ASN A 6 1.34 32.32 -16.74
N ILE A 7 1.02 31.30 -17.55
CA ILE A 7 0.90 29.92 -17.06
C ILE A 7 2.34 29.47 -16.79
N ALA A 8 2.76 29.54 -15.54
CA ALA A 8 3.99 28.95 -15.11
C ALA A 8 3.94 27.45 -15.41
N ILE A 9 4.62 27.01 -16.46
CA ILE A 9 4.82 25.59 -16.77
C ILE A 9 5.72 25.07 -15.66
N VAL A 10 5.11 24.44 -14.66
CA VAL A 10 5.88 23.71 -13.64
C VAL A 10 6.57 22.56 -14.37
N PRO A 11 7.91 22.56 -14.44
CA PRO A 11 8.62 21.48 -15.11
C PRO A 11 8.24 20.14 -14.46
N PRO A 12 8.13 19.07 -15.24
CA PRO A 12 7.85 17.76 -14.67
C PRO A 12 8.90 17.44 -13.61
N ARG A 13 8.48 17.10 -12.40
CA ARG A 13 9.39 16.74 -11.30
C ARG A 13 10.36 15.70 -11.85
N ARG A 14 11.65 16.03 -11.88
CA ARG A 14 12.69 15.12 -12.33
C ARG A 14 12.60 13.85 -11.49
N GLN A 15 12.60 12.72 -12.16
CA GLN A 15 12.64 11.41 -11.51
C GLN A 15 13.98 11.30 -10.79
N SER A 16 13.97 11.52 -9.50
CA SER A 16 15.15 11.46 -8.63
C SER A 16 14.91 10.43 -7.53
N LEU A 17 15.96 9.99 -6.86
CA LEU A 17 15.83 9.11 -5.70
C LEU A 17 14.98 9.78 -4.61
N GLY A 18 15.16 11.07 -4.36
CA GLY A 18 14.34 11.82 -3.40
C GLY A 18 12.85 11.78 -3.76
N SER A 19 12.50 12.03 -5.03
CA SER A 19 11.09 11.95 -5.47
C SER A 19 10.50 10.55 -5.39
N LEU A 20 11.32 9.50 -5.47
CA LEU A 20 10.89 8.12 -5.27
C LEU A 20 10.61 7.84 -3.79
N ILE A 21 11.44 8.35 -2.88
CA ILE A 21 11.22 8.24 -1.44
C ILE A 21 9.93 8.95 -1.04
N ASP A 22 9.71 10.18 -1.51
CA ASP A 22 8.46 10.94 -1.27
C ASP A 22 7.24 10.16 -1.77
N LEU A 23 7.39 9.45 -2.90
CA LEU A 23 6.33 8.63 -3.47
C LEU A 23 6.02 7.40 -2.61
N TYR A 24 7.03 6.74 -2.06
CA TYR A 24 6.85 5.61 -1.14
C TYR A 24 6.14 6.04 0.14
N GLU A 25 6.50 7.19 0.68
CA GLU A 25 5.84 7.77 1.86
C GLU A 25 4.39 8.13 1.55
N SER A 26 4.12 8.78 0.42
CA SER A 26 2.77 9.08 -0.04
C SER A 26 1.92 7.82 -0.20
N ASN A 27 2.49 6.74 -0.74
CA ASN A 27 1.82 5.44 -0.88
C ASN A 27 1.48 4.84 0.48
N TYR A 28 2.39 4.93 1.45
CA TYR A 28 2.16 4.47 2.81
C TYR A 28 0.95 5.14 3.46
N TYR A 29 0.88 6.46 3.47
CA TYR A 29 -0.25 7.17 4.08
C TYR A 29 -1.56 6.95 3.31
N ARG A 30 -1.53 6.80 1.99
CA ARG A 30 -2.71 6.45 1.20
C ARG A 30 -3.20 5.03 1.51
N LEU A 31 -2.29 4.09 1.69
CA LEU A 31 -2.62 2.73 2.08
C LEU A 31 -3.24 2.70 3.49
N LEU A 32 -2.68 3.43 4.45
CA LEU A 32 -3.24 3.50 5.81
C LEU A 32 -4.60 4.19 5.86
N ARG A 33 -4.90 5.12 4.96
CA ARG A 33 -6.27 5.67 4.84
C ARG A 33 -7.27 4.64 4.34
N LEU A 34 -6.83 3.67 3.55
CA LEU A 34 -7.66 2.57 3.07
C LEU A 34 -7.74 1.45 4.12
N VAL A 35 -6.66 1.22 4.86
CA VAL A 35 -6.48 0.14 5.83
C VAL A 35 -5.86 0.68 7.12
N PRO A 36 -6.62 1.41 7.96
CA PRO A 36 -6.09 2.07 9.16
C PRO A 36 -5.40 1.08 10.12
N GLU A 37 -5.95 -0.12 10.26
CA GLU A 37 -5.48 -1.14 11.19
C GLU A 37 -4.75 -2.29 10.46
N LEU A 38 -3.90 -1.94 9.47
CA LEU A 38 -3.20 -2.91 8.65
C LEU A 38 -2.47 -3.99 9.46
N ARG A 39 -1.88 -3.61 10.59
CA ARG A 39 -1.12 -4.52 11.44
C ARG A 39 -1.98 -5.52 12.22
N CYS A 40 -3.29 -5.34 12.22
CA CYS A 40 -4.25 -6.23 12.87
C CYS A 40 -4.89 -7.22 11.90
N ILE A 41 -4.63 -7.09 10.60
CA ILE A 41 -5.21 -7.95 9.57
C ILE A 41 -4.36 -9.21 9.43
N GLU A 42 -5.01 -10.35 9.45
CA GLU A 42 -4.44 -11.67 9.13
C GLU A 42 -5.22 -12.31 7.98
N GLY A 43 -4.50 -12.87 7.02
CA GLY A 43 -5.09 -13.53 5.85
C GLY A 43 -5.78 -12.56 4.90
N THR A 44 -6.98 -12.89 4.44
CA THR A 44 -7.71 -12.13 3.42
C THR A 44 -8.93 -11.46 4.01
N VAL A 45 -9.07 -10.17 3.75
CA VAL A 45 -10.26 -9.37 4.06
C VAL A 45 -10.81 -8.72 2.79
N VAL A 46 -12.11 -8.41 2.80
CA VAL A 46 -12.84 -7.92 1.62
C VAL A 46 -13.55 -6.62 1.99
N SER A 47 -13.36 -5.60 1.16
CA SER A 47 -14.14 -4.37 1.23
C SER A 47 -15.23 -4.39 0.15
N ARG A 48 -16.50 -4.32 0.56
CA ARG A 48 -17.67 -4.29 -0.32
C ARG A 48 -18.33 -2.93 -0.28
N VAL A 49 -18.53 -2.35 -1.45
CA VAL A 49 -19.18 -1.06 -1.62
C VAL A 49 -20.29 -1.21 -2.67
N ALA A 50 -21.48 -0.71 -2.37
CA ALA A 50 -22.59 -0.76 -3.30
C ALA A 50 -22.25 -0.04 -4.61
N GLY A 51 -22.42 -0.71 -5.73
CA GLY A 51 -22.10 -0.16 -7.07
C GLY A 51 -20.61 -0.19 -7.45
N ALA A 52 -19.73 -0.71 -6.61
CA ALA A 52 -18.33 -0.95 -6.92
C ALA A 52 -17.99 -2.45 -6.89
N LEU A 53 -16.85 -2.81 -7.45
CA LEU A 53 -16.33 -4.17 -7.38
C LEU A 53 -15.78 -4.46 -5.99
N ASP A 54 -15.85 -5.71 -5.56
CA ASP A 54 -15.25 -6.16 -4.30
C ASP A 54 -13.73 -6.02 -4.35
N LEU A 55 -13.17 -5.33 -3.36
CA LEU A 55 -11.73 -5.14 -3.21
C LEU A 55 -11.20 -6.11 -2.15
N TYR A 56 -10.23 -6.94 -2.52
CA TYR A 56 -9.61 -7.95 -1.67
C TYR A 56 -8.23 -7.49 -1.24
N LEU A 57 -7.96 -7.57 0.05
CA LEU A 57 -6.65 -7.38 0.65
C LEU A 57 -6.23 -8.67 1.32
N THR A 58 -5.07 -9.19 0.94
CA THR A 58 -4.48 -10.40 1.53
C THR A 58 -3.13 -10.06 2.14
N VAL A 59 -2.98 -10.27 3.44
CA VAL A 59 -1.70 -10.19 4.13
C VAL A 59 -0.99 -11.54 4.00
N HIS A 60 0.17 -11.56 3.35
CA HIS A 60 0.97 -12.76 3.12
C HIS A 60 1.97 -13.01 4.26
N GLU A 61 2.57 -11.92 4.74
CA GLU A 61 3.58 -11.98 5.78
C GLU A 61 3.55 -10.70 6.61
N GLN A 62 3.69 -10.85 7.92
CA GLN A 62 3.72 -9.75 8.85
C GLN A 62 4.89 -9.94 9.80
N GLN A 63 5.86 -9.02 9.74
CA GLN A 63 7.02 -8.97 10.59
C GLN A 63 6.99 -7.69 11.47
N ARG A 64 7.96 -7.56 12.36
CA ARG A 64 8.03 -6.42 13.28
C ARG A 64 8.01 -5.08 12.58
N TYR A 65 8.71 -4.94 11.46
CA TYR A 65 8.88 -3.68 10.73
C TYR A 65 8.32 -3.72 9.30
N THR A 66 7.90 -4.88 8.82
CA THR A 66 7.42 -5.03 7.44
C THR A 66 6.13 -5.82 7.38
N THR A 67 5.27 -5.45 6.43
CA THR A 67 4.08 -6.22 6.04
C THR A 67 4.11 -6.43 4.53
N THR A 68 3.98 -7.67 4.09
CA THR A 68 3.81 -8.01 2.67
C THR A 68 2.36 -8.35 2.43
N LEU A 69 1.75 -7.67 1.48
CA LEU A 69 0.33 -7.83 1.17
C LEU A 69 0.06 -7.77 -0.34
N SER A 70 -1.09 -8.25 -0.75
CA SER A 70 -1.64 -7.99 -2.07
C SER A 70 -2.99 -7.30 -1.98
N LEU A 71 -3.25 -6.43 -2.93
CA LEU A 71 -4.50 -5.69 -3.07
C LEU A 71 -5.01 -5.91 -4.50
N THR A 72 -6.26 -6.37 -4.65
CA THR A 72 -6.81 -6.78 -5.94
C THR A 72 -8.31 -6.64 -6.03
N TYR A 73 -8.83 -6.33 -7.22
CA TYR A 73 -10.24 -6.52 -7.57
C TYR A 73 -10.47 -7.91 -8.15
N TRP A 74 -11.66 -8.42 -7.96
CA TRP A 74 -12.11 -9.66 -8.56
C TRP A 74 -13.03 -9.37 -9.75
N PHE A 75 -12.59 -9.78 -10.93
CA PHE A 75 -13.39 -9.73 -12.16
C PHE A 75 -13.70 -11.16 -12.63
N GLY A 76 -14.82 -11.72 -12.21
CA GLY A 76 -15.19 -13.07 -12.57
C GLY A 76 -14.12 -14.08 -12.13
N ASP A 77 -13.40 -14.64 -13.09
CA ASP A 77 -12.31 -15.61 -12.82
C ASP A 77 -10.90 -14.98 -12.78
N GLU A 78 -10.80 -13.65 -12.90
CA GLU A 78 -9.53 -12.96 -12.99
C GLU A 78 -9.33 -11.95 -11.84
N LEU A 79 -8.16 -12.00 -11.21
CA LEU A 79 -7.70 -11.00 -10.24
C LEU A 79 -7.02 -9.85 -10.99
N GLN A 80 -7.60 -8.64 -10.99
CA GLN A 80 -7.05 -7.47 -11.71
C GLN A 80 -7.32 -6.16 -10.96
N PRO A 81 -6.33 -5.27 -10.86
CA PRO A 81 -4.90 -5.56 -10.89
C PRO A 81 -4.49 -6.33 -9.63
N ASN A 82 -3.57 -7.28 -9.76
CA ASN A 82 -2.97 -7.92 -8.58
C ASN A 82 -1.69 -7.18 -8.23
N ALA A 83 -1.76 -6.34 -7.21
CA ALA A 83 -0.65 -5.51 -6.76
C ALA A 83 -0.06 -6.07 -5.47
N GLY A 84 1.18 -6.58 -5.55
CA GLY A 84 1.96 -6.98 -4.39
C GLY A 84 2.72 -5.79 -3.82
N ILE A 85 2.45 -5.48 -2.55
CA ILE A 85 2.96 -4.31 -1.86
C ILE A 85 3.77 -4.76 -0.65
N VAL A 86 4.94 -4.15 -0.45
CA VAL A 86 5.71 -4.26 0.79
C VAL A 86 5.60 -2.93 1.53
N VAL A 87 5.23 -3.01 2.79
CA VAL A 87 5.09 -1.87 3.69
C VAL A 87 6.22 -1.92 4.71
N TYR A 88 6.95 -0.83 4.83
CA TYR A 88 8.03 -0.61 5.79
C TYR A 88 7.53 0.37 6.85
N HIS A 89 7.20 -0.15 8.03
CA HIS A 89 6.55 0.63 9.09
C HIS A 89 7.48 1.60 9.81
N ASP A 90 8.75 1.27 9.91
CA ASP A 90 9.78 2.05 10.60
C ASP A 90 10.16 3.33 9.84
N VAL A 91 10.05 3.29 8.50
CA VAL A 91 10.35 4.44 7.62
C VAL A 91 9.12 4.99 6.91
N ASN A 92 7.90 4.55 7.28
CA ASN A 92 6.63 4.99 6.70
C ASN A 92 6.62 4.91 5.16
N ALA A 93 7.06 3.80 4.60
CA ALA A 93 7.16 3.61 3.16
C ALA A 93 6.32 2.41 2.68
N ALA A 94 5.69 2.53 1.50
CA ALA A 94 5.03 1.43 0.83
C ALA A 94 5.48 1.36 -0.64
N GLU A 95 5.97 0.20 -1.04
CA GLU A 95 6.51 -0.07 -2.36
C GLU A 95 5.69 -1.12 -3.09
N LEU A 96 5.34 -0.86 -4.36
CA LEU A 96 4.80 -1.86 -5.26
C LEU A 96 5.95 -2.72 -5.80
N VAL A 97 6.01 -3.97 -5.35
CA VAL A 97 7.10 -4.90 -5.70
C VAL A 97 6.73 -5.87 -6.81
N SER A 98 5.43 -6.12 -6.99
CA SER A 98 4.92 -6.94 -8.08
C SER A 98 3.59 -6.40 -8.59
N TYR A 99 3.38 -6.55 -9.90
CA TYR A 99 2.15 -6.14 -10.56
C TYR A 99 1.83 -7.10 -11.69
N SER A 100 0.61 -7.63 -11.67
CA SER A 100 0.09 -8.45 -12.76
C SER A 100 -1.23 -7.86 -13.26
N ARG A 101 -1.32 -7.65 -14.57
CA ARG A 101 -2.55 -7.19 -15.23
C ARG A 101 -3.56 -8.31 -15.42
N ARG A 102 -3.09 -9.57 -15.51
CA ARG A 102 -3.91 -10.77 -15.68
C ARG A 102 -3.29 -11.91 -14.92
N GLN A 103 -3.96 -12.37 -13.90
CA GLN A 103 -3.63 -13.65 -13.29
C GLN A 103 -4.88 -14.52 -13.36
N ARG A 104 -4.90 -15.47 -14.31
CA ARG A 104 -5.89 -16.54 -14.31
C ARG A 104 -5.76 -17.31 -13.01
N ARG A 105 -6.90 -17.68 -12.43
CA ARG A 105 -7.02 -18.51 -11.24
C ARG A 105 -6.23 -19.82 -11.42
N ARG A 106 -4.95 -19.78 -11.11
CA ARG A 106 -4.17 -20.99 -10.83
C ARG A 106 -3.86 -20.97 -9.35
N SER A 107 -4.24 -22.05 -8.68
CA SER A 107 -4.05 -22.43 -7.28
C SER A 107 -3.27 -21.45 -6.38
N PRO A 108 -3.73 -21.22 -5.12
CA PRO A 108 -3.01 -20.38 -4.16
C PRO A 108 -1.76 -21.12 -3.66
N GLY A 109 -0.76 -21.22 -4.50
CA GLY A 109 0.48 -21.91 -4.23
C GLY A 109 1.63 -21.18 -4.89
N ARG A 110 2.44 -20.47 -4.10
CA ARG A 110 3.73 -19.91 -4.45
C ARG A 110 3.68 -18.73 -5.44
N THR A 111 3.38 -17.56 -4.93
CA THR A 111 3.94 -16.33 -5.49
C THR A 111 5.46 -16.42 -5.38
N SER A 112 6.12 -16.81 -6.46
CA SER A 112 7.58 -16.81 -6.54
C SER A 112 8.05 -15.36 -6.46
N TRP A 113 8.39 -14.90 -5.26
CA TRP A 113 9.10 -13.64 -5.00
C TRP A 113 10.56 -13.77 -5.47
N ARG A 114 10.78 -14.21 -6.69
CA ARG A 114 12.11 -14.23 -7.28
C ARG A 114 12.61 -12.79 -7.30
N ARG A 115 13.71 -12.52 -6.59
CA ARG A 115 14.54 -11.33 -6.74
C ARG A 115 14.83 -11.12 -8.23
N ARG A 116 13.98 -10.35 -8.90
CA ARG A 116 14.30 -9.83 -10.22
C ARG A 116 15.39 -8.78 -10.03
N ARG A 117 16.33 -8.74 -10.98
CA ARG A 117 17.31 -7.67 -11.14
C ARG A 117 16.65 -6.35 -10.77
N MET A 118 17.34 -5.56 -9.94
CA MET A 118 16.88 -4.25 -9.49
C MET A 118 16.32 -3.47 -10.70
N PRO A 119 15.02 -3.15 -10.75
CA PRO A 119 14.49 -2.31 -11.82
C PRO A 119 15.22 -0.97 -11.77
N ASP A 120 15.42 -0.35 -12.92
CA ASP A 120 15.97 1.00 -12.94
C ASP A 120 15.05 1.99 -12.17
N LEU A 121 15.60 3.12 -11.78
CA LEU A 121 14.90 4.13 -10.99
C LEU A 121 13.59 4.59 -11.65
N GLU A 122 13.60 4.72 -12.97
CA GLU A 122 12.44 5.14 -13.74
C GLU A 122 11.30 4.13 -13.64
N ARG A 123 11.59 2.83 -13.80
CA ARG A 123 10.58 1.77 -13.69
C ARG A 123 9.99 1.72 -12.28
N LYS A 124 10.83 1.80 -11.24
CA LYS A 124 10.36 1.87 -9.84
C LYS A 124 9.46 3.07 -9.62
N TRP A 125 9.84 4.21 -10.15
CA TRP A 125 9.07 5.43 -10.03
C TRP A 125 7.71 5.32 -10.74
N GLN A 126 7.68 4.85 -11.98
CA GLN A 126 6.45 4.66 -12.75
C GLN A 126 5.51 3.66 -12.09
N THR A 127 6.04 2.52 -11.62
CA THR A 127 5.30 1.47 -10.94
C THR A 127 4.67 1.98 -9.64
N ASN A 128 5.42 2.73 -8.85
CA ASN A 128 4.90 3.25 -7.58
C ASN A 128 3.97 4.45 -7.77
N ARG A 129 4.13 5.22 -8.85
CA ARG A 129 3.15 6.23 -9.26
C ARG A 129 1.81 5.60 -9.68
N PHE A 130 1.85 4.44 -10.32
CA PHE A 130 0.64 3.66 -10.56
C PHE A 130 -0.02 3.27 -9.23
N LEU A 131 0.72 2.73 -8.25
CA LEU A 131 0.20 2.41 -6.93
C LEU A 131 -0.49 3.61 -6.27
N GLN A 132 0.16 4.77 -6.30
CA GLN A 132 -0.39 6.01 -5.75
C GLN A 132 -1.76 6.35 -6.34
N LYS A 133 -1.88 6.29 -7.67
CA LYS A 133 -3.13 6.57 -8.37
C LYS A 133 -4.20 5.53 -8.04
N TRP A 134 -3.81 4.28 -7.97
CA TRP A 134 -4.72 3.18 -7.74
C TRP A 134 -5.27 3.16 -6.30
N LEU A 135 -4.43 3.38 -5.29
CA LEU A 135 -4.90 3.57 -3.92
C LEU A 135 -5.88 4.75 -3.81
N GLY A 136 -5.58 5.85 -4.50
CA GLY A 136 -6.50 6.99 -4.60
C GLY A 136 -7.81 6.65 -5.28
N PHE A 137 -7.80 5.80 -6.30
CA PHE A 137 -9.00 5.30 -6.96
C PHE A 137 -9.84 4.44 -6.00
N CYS A 138 -9.25 3.45 -5.35
CA CYS A 138 -9.95 2.59 -4.38
C CYS A 138 -10.61 3.43 -3.28
N HIS A 139 -9.91 4.42 -2.76
CA HIS A 139 -10.47 5.34 -1.75
C HIS A 139 -11.66 6.15 -2.29
N ARG A 140 -11.60 6.68 -3.52
CA ARG A 140 -12.72 7.41 -4.13
C ARG A 140 -13.92 6.53 -4.42
N GLN A 141 -13.73 5.22 -4.64
CA GLN A 141 -14.82 4.24 -4.74
C GLN A 141 -15.48 3.94 -3.39
N GLY A 142 -14.97 4.48 -2.30
CA GLY A 142 -15.49 4.31 -0.96
C GLY A 142 -14.95 3.09 -0.22
N HIS A 143 -13.94 2.40 -0.76
CA HIS A 143 -13.34 1.26 -0.07
C HIS A 143 -12.64 1.69 1.22
N LEU A 144 -12.88 0.90 2.26
CA LEU A 144 -12.27 1.04 3.58
C LEU A 144 -12.27 -0.32 4.27
N PHE A 145 -11.15 -0.72 4.82
CA PHE A 145 -11.03 -1.94 5.60
C PHE A 145 -10.99 -1.57 7.09
N LEU A 146 -12.15 -1.70 7.75
CA LEU A 146 -12.27 -1.50 9.19
C LEU A 146 -12.39 -2.86 9.88
N LEU A 147 -11.57 -3.08 10.90
CA LEU A 147 -11.72 -4.20 11.82
C LEU A 147 -12.53 -3.74 13.03
N VAL A 148 -13.54 -4.50 13.39
CA VAL A 148 -14.39 -4.21 14.56
C VAL A 148 -13.61 -4.38 15.87
N THR A 149 -12.57 -5.21 15.86
CA THR A 149 -11.67 -5.45 17.01
C THR A 149 -10.26 -5.76 16.53
N CYS A 150 -9.29 -5.00 17.02
CA CYS A 150 -7.88 -5.31 16.86
C CYS A 150 -7.38 -6.04 18.11
N PRO A 151 -7.08 -7.34 18.06
CA PRO A 151 -6.65 -8.10 19.24
C PRO A 151 -5.21 -7.79 19.70
N ARG A 152 -4.49 -6.93 18.99
CA ARG A 152 -3.04 -6.68 19.20
C ARG A 152 -2.69 -5.26 19.63
N ILE A 153 -3.52 -4.60 20.43
CA ILE A 153 -3.00 -3.48 21.22
C ILE A 153 -2.53 -4.12 22.54
N PRO A 154 -1.23 -4.28 22.79
CA PRO A 154 -0.77 -4.50 24.15
C PRO A 154 -1.16 -3.22 24.90
N GLN A 155 -2.17 -3.33 25.74
CA GLN A 155 -2.45 -2.30 26.73
C GLN A 155 -1.12 -1.99 27.40
N SER A 156 -0.74 -0.71 27.41
CA SER A 156 0.44 -0.16 28.03
C SER A 156 0.89 -0.97 29.23
N LEU A 157 2.12 -1.50 29.18
CA LEU A 157 2.81 -1.93 30.39
C LEU A 157 2.73 -0.76 31.39
N PRO A 158 2.24 -1.00 32.62
CA PRO A 158 2.31 0.02 33.65
C PRO A 158 3.78 0.39 33.82
N LEU A 159 4.10 1.67 33.72
CA LEU A 159 5.41 2.21 34.08
C LEU A 159 5.61 1.92 35.56
N GLU A 160 6.35 0.88 35.88
CA GLU A 160 6.83 0.66 37.24
C GLU A 160 7.67 1.88 37.63
N PRO A 161 7.38 2.55 38.76
CA PRO A 161 8.20 3.65 39.22
C PRO A 161 9.59 3.11 39.60
N VAL A 162 10.60 3.62 38.91
CA VAL A 162 12.00 3.35 39.25
C VAL A 162 12.24 3.83 40.69
N ARG A 163 12.36 2.92 41.65
CA ARG A 163 12.77 3.24 43.02
C ARG A 163 14.26 3.51 42.99
N TYR A 164 14.64 4.76 43.09
CA TYR A 164 16.00 5.12 43.43
C TYR A 164 16.21 4.75 44.91
N HIS A 165 17.06 3.81 45.17
CA HIS A 165 17.63 3.61 46.51
C HIS A 165 18.82 4.56 46.63
N GLY A 166 18.70 5.51 47.59
CA GLY A 166 19.79 6.35 48.08
C GLY A 166 20.77 5.56 48.96
#